data_162b691aa892e9e6b5fc3e10b5ceda95
#
_entry.id   162b691aa892e9e6b5fc3e10b5ceda95
#
_cell.length_a   1.000
_cell.length_b   1.000
_cell.length_c   1.000
_cell.angle_alpha   90.00
_cell.angle_beta   90.00
_cell.angle_gamma   90.00
#
_symmetry.space_group_name_H-M   'P 1'
#
loop_
_entity.id
_entity.type
_entity.pdbx_description
1 polymer ?
#
loop_
_entity_poly.entity_id
_entity_poly.type
_entity_poly.pdbx_seq_one_letter_code
_entity_poly.pdbx_strand_id
1 'polypeptide(L)'
;IKHTEGGDFRQATYRAVRQGLRSARSVLLEPWYEFRLTVPQECTGRAMTDLQRMSGEIAPPETVGDETIFTGSAPVSELRGYQSEVISYTRGKGRLSCIPKGYFPCHNPEEVIEKIGYDADSDVENSADSVFCSHGAGVLVPWNEAPARMHVDSGLRFGENEREEIEEIVTPQLSLIHI
;
A
#
# COMPACT_ATOMS: atom_id res chain seq x y z
N ILE A 1 -18.48 -2.80 -43.09
CA ILE A 1 -18.44 -3.83 -42.02
C ILE A 1 -17.21 -3.51 -41.18
N LYS A 2 -17.44 -3.07 -39.96
CA LYS A 2 -16.34 -2.87 -39.01
C LYS A 2 -15.94 -4.24 -38.46
N HIS A 3 -14.73 -4.64 -38.73
CA HIS A 3 -14.15 -5.81 -38.08
C HIS A 3 -13.52 -5.38 -36.77
N THR A 4 -14.18 -5.69 -35.66
CA THR A 4 -13.61 -5.54 -34.30
C THR A 4 -12.95 -6.87 -33.96
N GLU A 5 -11.65 -6.84 -33.70
CA GLU A 5 -10.89 -8.03 -33.35
C GLU A 5 -10.77 -8.17 -31.82
N GLY A 6 -10.44 -9.38 -31.37
CA GLY A 6 -10.25 -9.62 -29.93
C GLY A 6 -9.17 -8.74 -29.29
N GLY A 7 -8.21 -8.28 -30.09
CA GLY A 7 -7.19 -7.33 -29.67
C GLY A 7 -7.75 -5.96 -29.29
N ASP A 8 -8.77 -5.48 -30.00
CA ASP A 8 -9.38 -4.18 -29.76
C ASP A 8 -10.09 -4.14 -28.41
N PHE A 9 -10.84 -5.20 -28.06
CA PHE A 9 -11.48 -5.32 -26.75
C PHE A 9 -10.47 -5.34 -25.62
N ARG A 10 -9.37 -6.06 -25.80
CA ARG A 10 -8.30 -6.15 -24.83
C ARG A 10 -7.66 -4.79 -24.56
N GLN A 11 -7.32 -4.06 -25.63
CA GLN A 11 -6.75 -2.72 -25.52
C GLN A 11 -7.72 -1.72 -24.89
N ALA A 12 -9.00 -1.76 -25.28
CA ALA A 12 -10.02 -0.92 -24.68
C ALA A 12 -10.14 -1.16 -23.18
N THR A 13 -10.14 -2.44 -22.76
CA THR A 13 -10.20 -2.81 -21.34
C THR A 13 -8.97 -2.32 -20.57
N TYR A 14 -7.77 -2.54 -21.10
CA TYR A 14 -6.54 -2.09 -20.43
C TYR A 14 -6.49 -0.58 -20.25
N ARG A 15 -6.89 0.17 -21.30
CA ARG A 15 -6.93 1.64 -21.24
C ARG A 15 -8.00 2.15 -20.28
N ALA A 16 -9.19 1.53 -20.26
CA ALA A 16 -10.25 1.88 -19.33
C ALA A 16 -9.82 1.67 -17.86
N VAL A 17 -9.16 0.54 -17.54
CA VAL A 17 -8.63 0.29 -16.21
C VAL A 17 -7.57 1.31 -15.82
N ARG A 18 -6.62 1.60 -16.72
CA ARG A 18 -5.57 2.58 -16.46
C ARG A 18 -6.13 4.00 -16.28
N GLN A 19 -7.11 4.38 -17.08
CA GLN A 19 -7.80 5.66 -16.93
C GLN A 19 -8.53 5.75 -15.57
N GLY A 20 -9.22 4.68 -15.17
CA GLY A 20 -9.84 4.60 -13.85
C GLY A 20 -8.83 4.77 -12.72
N LEU A 21 -7.68 4.07 -12.80
CA LEU A 21 -6.60 4.19 -11.81
C LEU A 21 -5.98 5.60 -11.78
N ARG A 22 -5.85 6.26 -12.93
CA ARG A 22 -5.36 7.66 -13.02
C ARG A 22 -6.34 8.66 -12.41
N SER A 23 -7.64 8.40 -12.55
CA SER A 23 -8.71 9.26 -12.02
C SER A 23 -8.98 9.02 -10.55
N ALA A 24 -8.70 7.81 -10.06
CA ALA A 24 -8.91 7.43 -8.67
C ALA A 24 -7.83 8.00 -7.76
N ARG A 25 -8.19 8.22 -6.50
CA ARG A 25 -7.22 8.45 -5.44
C ARG A 25 -6.66 7.10 -4.99
N SER A 26 -5.39 6.88 -5.27
CA SER A 26 -4.70 5.66 -4.84
C SER A 26 -4.00 5.90 -3.50
N VAL A 27 -4.13 4.94 -2.60
CA VAL A 27 -3.41 4.91 -1.33
C VAL A 27 -2.41 3.77 -1.39
N LEU A 28 -1.16 4.06 -1.06
CA LEU A 28 -0.13 3.04 -0.99
C LEU A 28 -0.30 2.24 0.30
N LEU A 29 -0.48 0.93 0.16
CA LEU A 29 -0.56 0.00 1.27
C LEU A 29 0.74 -0.79 1.39
N GLU A 30 1.11 -1.10 2.62
CA GLU A 30 2.23 -1.99 2.92
C GLU A 30 1.80 -3.17 3.79
N PRO A 31 2.47 -4.34 3.68
CA PRO A 31 2.18 -5.48 4.53
C PRO A 31 2.71 -5.24 5.94
N TRP A 32 1.96 -5.71 6.93
CA TRP A 32 2.31 -5.68 8.35
C TRP A 32 2.37 -7.08 8.93
N TYR A 33 3.26 -7.25 9.92
CA TYR A 33 3.30 -8.40 10.80
C TYR A 33 2.78 -8.05 12.20
N GLU A 34 2.06 -8.98 12.80
CA GLU A 34 2.03 -9.10 14.26
C GLU A 34 3.29 -9.84 14.67
N PHE A 35 3.96 -9.34 15.70
CA PHE A 35 5.19 -9.97 16.20
C PHE A 35 5.13 -10.28 17.68
N ARG A 36 5.89 -11.30 18.05
CA ARG A 36 6.25 -11.62 19.43
C ARG A 36 7.76 -11.75 19.50
N LEU A 37 8.38 -10.86 20.26
CA LEU A 37 9.82 -10.85 20.52
C LEU A 37 10.07 -11.25 21.97
N THR A 38 10.87 -12.28 22.18
CA THR A 38 11.32 -12.72 23.51
C THR A 38 12.82 -12.50 23.59
N VAL A 39 13.28 -11.77 24.59
CA VAL A 39 14.71 -11.49 24.82
C VAL A 39 15.05 -11.67 26.29
N PRO A 40 16.32 -11.98 26.63
CA PRO A 40 16.80 -11.92 28.01
C PRO A 40 16.56 -10.55 28.62
N GLN A 41 16.25 -10.47 29.91
CA GLN A 41 15.93 -9.22 30.61
C GLN A 41 17.05 -8.16 30.47
N GLU A 42 18.30 -8.59 30.42
CA GLU A 42 19.46 -7.69 30.17
C GLU A 42 19.43 -7.00 28.81
N CYS A 43 18.68 -7.54 27.83
CA CYS A 43 18.56 -7.01 26.48
C CYS A 43 17.29 -6.16 26.29
N THR A 44 16.45 -5.98 27.31
CA THR A 44 15.16 -5.26 27.24
C THR A 44 15.32 -3.84 26.68
N GLY A 45 16.31 -3.09 27.17
CA GLY A 45 16.54 -1.71 26.75
C GLY A 45 16.90 -1.60 25.26
N ARG A 46 17.73 -2.52 24.75
CA ARG A 46 18.09 -2.58 23.34
C ARG A 46 16.88 -2.91 22.49
N ALA A 47 16.15 -3.96 22.83
CA ALA A 47 14.94 -4.38 22.12
C ALA A 47 13.88 -3.26 22.07
N MET A 48 13.65 -2.57 23.19
CA MET A 48 12.73 -1.44 23.25
C MET A 48 13.14 -0.31 22.29
N THR A 49 14.42 0.05 22.30
CA THR A 49 14.93 1.11 21.41
C THR A 49 14.80 0.73 19.95
N ASP A 50 15.10 -0.51 19.59
CA ASP A 50 14.98 -0.99 18.21
C ASP A 50 13.51 -0.99 17.77
N LEU A 51 12.60 -1.53 18.57
CA LEU A 51 11.17 -1.58 18.24
C LEU A 51 10.53 -0.19 18.14
N GLN A 52 10.93 0.77 18.99
CA GLN A 52 10.44 2.16 18.90
C GLN A 52 10.78 2.86 17.60
N ARG A 53 11.81 2.40 16.88
CA ARG A 53 12.21 2.96 15.56
C ARG A 53 11.46 2.35 14.39
N MET A 54 10.74 1.26 14.61
CA MET A 54 10.14 0.45 13.54
C MET A 54 8.76 0.91 13.09
N SER A 55 8.37 2.14 13.42
CA SER A 55 7.09 2.74 12.96
C SER A 55 5.86 1.86 13.28
N GLY A 56 5.96 1.04 14.33
CA GLY A 56 4.95 0.06 14.71
C GLY A 56 4.22 0.41 15.99
N GLU A 57 3.24 -0.41 16.31
CA GLU A 57 2.49 -0.37 17.55
C GLU A 57 3.05 -1.44 18.50
N ILE A 58 3.42 -1.06 19.71
CA ILE A 58 4.04 -1.95 20.70
C ILE A 58 3.22 -1.93 21.96
N ALA A 59 2.76 -3.10 22.39
CA ALA A 59 2.13 -3.25 23.70
C ALA A 59 3.19 -3.13 24.82
N PRO A 60 2.79 -2.75 26.04
CA PRO A 60 3.69 -2.77 27.20
C PRO A 60 4.38 -4.12 27.33
N PRO A 61 5.72 -4.15 27.55
CA PRO A 61 6.43 -5.40 27.68
C PRO A 61 6.05 -6.17 28.94
N GLU A 62 6.03 -7.48 28.85
CA GLU A 62 5.80 -8.40 29.97
C GLU A 62 7.11 -9.06 30.37
N THR A 63 7.37 -9.15 31.67
CA THR A 63 8.52 -9.89 32.23
C THR A 63 8.08 -11.22 32.79
N VAL A 64 8.66 -12.30 32.29
CA VAL A 64 8.39 -13.67 32.74
C VAL A 64 9.72 -14.35 33.04
N GLY A 65 10.00 -14.54 34.35
CA GLY A 65 11.30 -15.03 34.79
C GLY A 65 12.45 -14.13 34.38
N ASP A 66 13.44 -14.69 33.69
CA ASP A 66 14.60 -13.96 33.18
C ASP A 66 14.42 -13.41 31.75
N GLU A 67 13.22 -13.49 31.18
CA GLU A 67 12.90 -13.05 29.86
C GLU A 67 11.92 -11.86 29.83
N THR A 68 12.08 -10.98 28.86
CA THR A 68 11.12 -9.92 28.54
C THR A 68 10.46 -10.26 27.20
N ILE A 69 9.14 -10.13 27.16
CA ILE A 69 8.31 -10.41 26.00
C ILE A 69 7.71 -9.11 25.50
N PHE A 70 7.93 -8.81 24.24
CA PHE A 70 7.31 -7.71 23.51
C PHE A 70 6.32 -8.29 22.51
N THR A 71 5.14 -7.69 22.45
CA THR A 71 4.12 -7.98 21.45
C THR A 71 3.71 -6.69 20.75
N GLY A 72 3.35 -6.80 19.50
CA GLY A 72 2.94 -5.63 18.74
C GLY A 72 2.76 -5.94 17.26
N SER A 73 2.68 -4.89 16.48
CA SER A 73 2.66 -4.99 15.02
C SER A 73 3.53 -3.92 14.39
N ALA A 74 4.16 -4.25 13.26
CA ALA A 74 5.01 -3.31 12.54
C ALA A 74 5.04 -3.64 11.04
N PRO A 75 5.44 -2.66 10.20
CA PRO A 75 5.67 -2.89 8.78
C PRO A 75 6.68 -4.01 8.54
N VAL A 76 6.41 -4.84 7.54
CA VAL A 76 7.33 -5.92 7.16
C VAL A 76 8.70 -5.37 6.74
N SER A 77 8.72 -4.20 6.12
CA SER A 77 9.97 -3.50 5.72
C SER A 77 10.89 -3.26 6.90
N GLU A 78 10.35 -2.84 8.04
CA GLU A 78 11.07 -2.52 9.27
C GLU A 78 11.56 -3.77 10.02
N LEU A 79 10.79 -4.85 9.99
CA LEU A 79 11.14 -6.12 10.64
C LEU A 79 12.11 -6.98 9.81
N ARG A 80 12.37 -6.57 8.56
CA ARG A 80 13.24 -7.34 7.67
C ARG A 80 14.68 -7.39 8.21
N GLY A 81 15.17 -8.60 8.45
CA GLY A 81 16.51 -8.81 8.97
C GLY A 81 16.64 -8.70 10.49
N TYR A 82 15.65 -8.16 11.18
CA TYR A 82 15.71 -7.94 12.63
C TYR A 82 15.89 -9.23 13.43
N GLN A 83 15.37 -10.36 12.94
CA GLN A 83 15.63 -11.66 13.58
C GLN A 83 17.12 -11.98 13.70
N SER A 84 17.93 -11.66 12.68
CA SER A 84 19.37 -11.86 12.71
C SER A 84 20.06 -10.95 13.72
N GLU A 85 19.59 -9.72 13.87
CA GLU A 85 20.07 -8.78 14.88
C GLU A 85 19.73 -9.27 16.29
N VAL A 86 18.48 -9.73 16.50
CA VAL A 86 18.05 -10.31 17.78
C VAL A 86 18.94 -11.48 18.18
N ILE A 87 19.19 -12.41 17.28
CA ILE A 87 20.09 -13.56 17.51
C ILE A 87 21.49 -13.06 17.90
N SER A 88 21.99 -12.05 17.21
CA SER A 88 23.33 -11.49 17.44
C SER A 88 23.47 -10.87 18.83
N TYR A 89 22.65 -9.88 19.17
CA TYR A 89 22.82 -9.15 20.43
C TYR A 89 22.38 -9.97 21.67
N THR A 90 21.49 -10.96 21.49
CA THR A 90 21.08 -11.86 22.56
C THR A 90 21.96 -13.11 22.69
N ARG A 91 23.00 -13.24 21.85
CA ARG A 91 23.86 -14.43 21.76
C ARG A 91 23.07 -15.72 21.55
N GLY A 92 22.05 -15.65 20.67
CA GLY A 92 21.21 -16.79 20.31
C GLY A 92 20.07 -17.12 21.29
N LYS A 93 19.89 -16.33 22.36
CA LYS A 93 18.82 -16.58 23.34
C LYS A 93 17.48 -15.94 22.94
N GLY A 94 17.53 -14.87 22.12
CA GLY A 94 16.33 -14.15 21.68
C GLY A 94 15.58 -14.89 20.57
N ARG A 95 14.27 -14.67 20.51
CA ARG A 95 13.38 -15.27 19.51
C ARG A 95 12.39 -14.23 19.02
N LEU A 96 12.29 -14.07 17.70
CA LEU A 96 11.27 -13.28 17.02
C LEU A 96 10.32 -14.20 16.25
N SER A 97 9.04 -14.06 16.49
CA SER A 97 7.98 -14.75 15.74
C SER A 97 7.09 -13.70 15.08
N CYS A 98 6.79 -13.87 13.81
CA CYS A 98 5.95 -12.95 13.04
C CYS A 98 4.82 -13.71 12.36
N ILE A 99 3.62 -13.11 12.36
CA ILE A 99 2.43 -13.60 11.68
C ILE A 99 1.91 -12.48 10.78
N PRO A 100 1.51 -12.76 9.51
CA PRO A 100 0.91 -11.75 8.66
C PRO A 100 -0.35 -11.14 9.30
N LYS A 101 -0.39 -9.80 9.44
CA LYS A 101 -1.54 -9.07 9.97
C LYS A 101 -2.47 -8.60 8.85
N GLY A 102 -1.92 -8.26 7.69
CA GLY A 102 -2.64 -7.71 6.55
C GLY A 102 -1.90 -6.54 5.91
N TYR A 103 -2.66 -5.71 5.19
CA TYR A 103 -2.14 -4.52 4.51
C TYR A 103 -2.74 -3.27 5.15
N PHE A 104 -1.91 -2.29 5.43
CA PHE A 104 -2.28 -1.02 6.05
C PHE A 104 -1.63 0.13 5.28
N PRO A 105 -2.10 1.38 5.45
CA PRO A 105 -1.47 2.53 4.82
C PRO A 105 0.03 2.56 5.09
N CYS A 106 0.80 2.82 4.03
CA CYS A 106 2.26 2.86 4.11
C CYS A 106 2.69 4.00 5.04
N HIS A 107 3.64 3.73 5.94
CA HIS A 107 4.11 4.71 6.92
C HIS A 107 5.00 5.81 6.30
N ASN A 108 5.63 5.54 5.16
CA ASN A 108 6.52 6.47 4.44
C ASN A 108 6.23 6.49 2.93
N PRO A 109 4.98 6.79 2.50
CA PRO A 109 4.57 6.63 1.10
C PRO A 109 5.36 7.53 0.14
N GLU A 110 5.72 8.74 0.55
CA GLU A 110 6.47 9.68 -0.28
C GLU A 110 7.85 9.13 -0.64
N GLU A 111 8.58 8.59 0.34
CA GLU A 111 9.91 8.00 0.13
C GLU A 111 9.84 6.79 -0.82
N VAL A 112 8.83 5.94 -0.64
CA VAL A 112 8.63 4.75 -1.48
C VAL A 112 8.30 5.15 -2.91
N ILE A 113 7.41 6.13 -3.11
CA ILE A 113 7.02 6.65 -4.42
C ILE A 113 8.22 7.27 -5.12
N GLU A 114 8.99 8.11 -4.43
CA GLU A 114 10.20 8.74 -4.96
C GLU A 114 11.24 7.70 -5.38
N LYS A 115 11.45 6.69 -4.54
CA LYS A 115 12.41 5.61 -4.82
C LYS A 115 12.02 4.75 -6.02
N ILE A 116 10.73 4.49 -6.22
CA ILE A 116 10.21 3.74 -7.37
C ILE A 116 10.32 4.61 -8.62
N GLY A 117 10.05 5.91 -8.53
CA GLY A 117 10.18 6.87 -9.60
C GLY A 117 9.31 6.56 -10.84
N TYR A 118 8.17 5.85 -10.67
CA TYR A 118 7.30 5.53 -11.78
C TYR A 118 6.55 6.77 -12.25
N ASP A 119 6.71 7.11 -13.54
CA ASP A 119 5.98 8.17 -14.21
C ASP A 119 5.02 7.59 -15.26
N ALA A 120 3.73 7.62 -14.95
CA ALA A 120 2.69 7.08 -15.80
C ALA A 120 2.46 7.90 -17.10
N ASP A 121 2.91 9.16 -17.16
CA ASP A 121 2.80 9.98 -18.38
C ASP A 121 3.94 9.65 -19.36
N SER A 122 5.07 9.21 -18.85
CA SER A 122 6.21 8.75 -19.68
C SER A 122 6.08 7.29 -20.13
N ASP A 123 5.16 6.51 -19.55
CA ASP A 123 4.96 5.09 -19.90
C ASP A 123 4.06 4.95 -21.14
N VAL A 124 4.64 5.15 -22.32
CA VAL A 124 3.94 5.11 -23.60
C VAL A 124 3.36 3.72 -23.90
N GLU A 125 4.03 2.66 -23.48
CA GLU A 125 3.58 1.27 -23.74
C GLU A 125 2.32 0.94 -22.95
N ASN A 126 2.19 1.51 -21.75
CA ASN A 126 1.07 1.31 -20.85
C ASN A 126 0.21 2.57 -20.68
N SER A 127 0.07 3.36 -21.74
CA SER A 127 -0.70 4.61 -21.70
C SER A 127 -2.15 4.40 -21.26
N ALA A 128 -2.66 5.36 -20.48
CA ALA A 128 -4.06 5.48 -20.10
C ALA A 128 -4.89 6.23 -21.14
N ASP A 129 -4.26 6.78 -22.17
CA ASP A 129 -4.94 7.52 -23.22
C ASP A 129 -5.89 6.64 -24.01
N SER A 130 -6.98 7.22 -24.50
CA SER A 130 -8.01 6.52 -25.25
C SER A 130 -7.82 6.70 -26.76
N VAL A 131 -8.30 5.73 -27.53
CA VAL A 131 -8.35 5.84 -29.00
C VAL A 131 -9.81 5.95 -29.42
N PHE A 132 -10.15 7.11 -29.98
CA PHE A 132 -11.47 7.36 -30.55
C PHE A 132 -11.41 7.21 -32.09
N CYS A 133 -12.49 6.70 -32.66
CA CYS A 133 -12.64 6.65 -34.11
C CYS A 133 -13.32 7.95 -34.59
N SER A 134 -12.59 8.74 -35.39
CA SER A 134 -13.13 9.93 -36.04
C SER A 134 -12.90 9.82 -37.56
N HIS A 135 -13.99 9.90 -38.35
CA HIS A 135 -13.94 9.81 -39.81
C HIS A 135 -13.20 8.57 -40.36
N GLY A 136 -13.28 7.44 -39.62
CA GLY A 136 -12.64 6.19 -40.03
C GLY A 136 -11.17 6.04 -39.60
N ALA A 137 -10.59 7.05 -38.97
CA ALA A 137 -9.23 7.01 -38.46
C ALA A 137 -9.23 6.96 -36.90
N GLY A 138 -8.23 6.29 -36.32
CA GLY A 138 -7.99 6.30 -34.87
C GLY A 138 -7.36 7.64 -34.45
N VAL A 139 -7.94 8.30 -33.46
CA VAL A 139 -7.42 9.54 -32.86
C VAL A 139 -7.09 9.27 -31.41
N LEU A 140 -5.84 9.50 -31.04
CA LEU A 140 -5.41 9.42 -29.65
C LEU A 140 -5.95 10.62 -28.87
N VAL A 141 -6.56 10.36 -27.73
CA VAL A 141 -7.12 11.37 -26.82
C VAL A 141 -6.51 11.17 -25.45
N PRO A 142 -5.87 12.19 -24.86
CA PRO A 142 -5.32 12.14 -23.52
C PRO A 142 -6.34 11.65 -22.49
N TRP A 143 -5.90 10.92 -21.50
CA TRP A 143 -6.76 10.28 -20.49
C TRP A 143 -7.65 11.28 -19.76
N ASN A 144 -7.15 12.48 -19.48
CA ASN A 144 -7.87 13.56 -18.79
C ASN A 144 -8.91 14.26 -19.68
N GLU A 145 -8.77 14.17 -21.00
CA GLU A 145 -9.72 14.71 -21.98
C GLU A 145 -10.76 13.68 -22.43
N ALA A 146 -10.46 12.39 -22.25
CA ALA A 146 -11.32 11.30 -22.70
C ALA A 146 -12.76 11.39 -22.16
N PRO A 147 -13.00 11.73 -20.85
CA PRO A 147 -14.36 11.87 -20.34
C PRO A 147 -15.22 12.90 -21.10
N ALA A 148 -14.64 14.01 -21.52
CA ALA A 148 -15.37 15.04 -22.26
C ALA A 148 -15.76 14.60 -23.71
N ARG A 149 -15.13 13.53 -24.21
CA ARG A 149 -15.42 12.97 -25.55
C ARG A 149 -16.25 11.69 -25.51
N MET A 150 -16.57 11.19 -24.32
CA MET A 150 -17.45 10.03 -24.14
C MET A 150 -18.88 10.41 -24.52
N HIS A 151 -19.54 9.55 -25.31
CA HIS A 151 -20.96 9.74 -25.69
C HIS A 151 -21.92 8.93 -24.81
N VAL A 152 -21.41 8.17 -23.87
CA VAL A 152 -22.17 7.45 -22.86
C VAL A 152 -21.80 8.04 -21.51
N ASP A 153 -22.81 8.56 -20.80
CA ASP A 153 -22.61 8.98 -19.42
C ASP A 153 -22.42 7.72 -18.56
N SER A 154 -21.28 7.62 -17.87
CA SER A 154 -21.00 6.51 -16.96
C SER A 154 -21.85 6.53 -15.72
N GLY A 155 -22.53 7.65 -15.42
CA GLY A 155 -23.24 7.88 -14.16
C GLY A 155 -22.31 8.07 -12.94
N LEU A 156 -21.01 7.95 -13.15
CA LEU A 156 -20.02 8.18 -12.09
C LEU A 156 -19.78 9.68 -11.96
N ARG A 157 -20.14 10.24 -10.83
CA ARG A 157 -19.84 11.63 -10.47
C ARG A 157 -18.72 11.61 -9.46
N PHE A 158 -17.53 12.00 -9.89
CA PHE A 158 -16.40 12.23 -9.00
C PHE A 158 -16.65 13.56 -8.26
N GLY A 159 -17.30 13.50 -7.11
CA GLY A 159 -17.67 14.67 -6.31
C GLY A 159 -16.79 14.83 -5.06
N GLU A 160 -16.76 16.06 -4.55
CA GLU A 160 -16.01 16.42 -3.34
C GLU A 160 -16.49 15.70 -2.06
N ASN A 161 -17.66 15.10 -2.07
CA ASN A 161 -18.26 14.40 -0.92
C ASN A 161 -17.66 13.02 -0.62
N GLU A 162 -16.92 12.41 -1.56
CA GLU A 162 -16.27 11.12 -1.31
C GLU A 162 -15.03 11.23 -0.40
N ARG A 163 -14.57 12.45 -0.11
CA ARG A 163 -13.48 12.66 0.86
C ARG A 163 -13.89 12.25 2.27
N GLU A 164 -15.12 12.54 2.66
CA GLU A 164 -15.64 12.24 3.99
C GLU A 164 -15.92 10.73 4.17
N GLU A 165 -16.42 10.04 3.14
CA GLU A 165 -16.70 8.60 3.20
C GLU A 165 -15.42 7.74 3.28
N ILE A 166 -14.32 8.15 2.61
CA ILE A 166 -13.05 7.42 2.69
C ILE A 166 -12.36 7.66 4.04
N GLU A 167 -12.45 8.86 4.60
CA GLU A 167 -11.99 9.14 5.95
C GLU A 167 -12.80 8.36 6.99
N GLU A 168 -14.11 8.19 6.81
CA GLU A 168 -14.97 7.35 7.66
C GLU A 168 -14.66 5.84 7.56
N ILE A 169 -14.24 5.34 6.41
CA ILE A 169 -13.88 3.92 6.23
C ILE A 169 -12.49 3.60 6.81
N VAL A 170 -11.57 4.53 6.75
CA VAL A 170 -10.19 4.34 7.26
C VAL A 170 -10.07 4.64 8.76
N THR A 171 -10.81 5.62 9.25
CA THR A 171 -10.78 6.06 10.65
C THR A 171 -11.31 5.03 11.67
N PRO A 172 -12.38 4.24 11.42
CA PRO A 172 -12.87 3.26 12.39
C PRO A 172 -11.90 2.10 12.67
N GLN A 173 -11.04 1.76 11.71
CA GLN A 173 -10.04 0.71 11.93
C GLN A 173 -8.88 1.19 12.82
N LEU A 174 -8.62 2.49 12.83
CA LEU A 174 -7.63 3.10 13.74
C LEU A 174 -8.19 3.37 15.14
N SER A 175 -9.51 3.59 15.27
CA SER A 175 -10.16 3.85 16.56
C SER A 175 -10.49 2.60 17.38
N LEU A 176 -10.51 1.41 16.77
CA LEU A 176 -10.72 0.13 17.47
C LEU A 176 -9.44 -0.42 18.15
N ILE A 177 -8.32 0.26 18.00
CA ILE A 177 -7.03 -0.13 18.63
C ILE A 177 -6.78 0.61 19.96
N HIS A 178 -7.74 1.42 20.41
CA HIS A 178 -7.64 2.21 21.64
C HIS A 178 -8.60 1.70 22.76
N ILE A 179 -8.75 0.37 22.88
CA ILE A 179 -9.39 -0.24 24.07
C ILE A 179 -8.50 -1.37 24.60
#